data_80def696fd8219d6ea3c9c2e4f987558
#
_entry.id   80def696fd8219d6ea3c9c2e4f987558
#
_cell.length_a   1.000
_cell.length_b   1.000
_cell.length_c   1.000
_cell.angle_alpha   90.00
_cell.angle_beta   90.00
_cell.angle_gamma   90.00
#
_symmetry.space_group_name_H-M   'P 1'
#
loop_
_entity.id
_entity.type
_entity.pdbx_description
1 polymer ?
#
loop_
_entity_poly.entity_id
_entity_poly.type
_entity_poly.pdbx_seq_one_letter_code
_entity_poly.pdbx_strand_id
1 'polypeptide(L)'
;MTYKKFCQNIGYTDNGSRDWSNVKVRAAYVQAFRPFFTLNELGRQIGKCHATIIHYEKIVFPKDQLYVSSLKIANQMRGEVPEPVQNQKQKIVTSLVNYDYLLEQNGKLVNQVKELESKLATLKEFVNGI
;
A
#
# COMPACT_ATOMS: atom_id res chain seq x y z
N MET A 1 10.98 18.66 -0.80
CA MET A 1 10.04 17.94 -1.67
C MET A 1 10.64 16.61 -2.09
N THR A 2 9.88 15.56 -2.05
CA THR A 2 10.35 14.19 -2.31
C THR A 2 10.85 13.99 -3.75
N TYR A 3 10.17 14.59 -4.74
CA TYR A 3 10.60 14.49 -6.14
C TYR A 3 11.96 15.12 -6.38
N LYS A 4 12.21 16.27 -5.77
CA LYS A 4 13.52 16.94 -5.87
C LYS A 4 14.63 16.08 -5.26
N LYS A 5 14.37 15.47 -4.11
CA LYS A 5 15.28 14.55 -3.46
C LYS A 5 15.55 13.31 -4.32
N PHE A 6 14.50 12.78 -4.94
CA PHE A 6 14.60 11.66 -5.87
C PHE A 6 15.53 11.99 -7.04
N CYS A 7 15.33 13.15 -7.68
CA CYS A 7 16.20 13.60 -8.76
C CYS A 7 17.66 13.75 -8.31
N GLN A 8 17.89 14.26 -7.11
CA GLN A 8 19.23 14.36 -6.53
C GLN A 8 19.87 12.96 -6.33
N ASN A 9 19.10 12.00 -5.87
CA ASN A 9 19.57 10.64 -5.63
C ASN A 9 19.98 9.92 -6.93
N ILE A 10 19.28 10.17 -8.03
CA ILE A 10 19.63 9.57 -9.33
C ILE A 10 20.66 10.40 -10.09
N GLY A 11 21.05 11.58 -9.58
CA GLY A 11 21.98 12.48 -10.26
C GLY A 11 21.40 13.09 -11.53
N TYR A 12 20.10 13.30 -11.59
CA TYR A 12 19.38 13.82 -12.75
C TYR A 12 18.75 15.18 -12.43
N THR A 13 18.77 16.11 -13.41
CA THR A 13 18.12 17.39 -13.27
C THR A 13 16.97 17.49 -14.27
N ASP A 14 15.74 17.62 -13.75
CA ASP A 14 14.55 17.83 -14.54
C ASP A 14 14.43 19.33 -14.86
N ASN A 15 14.56 19.67 -16.14
CA ASN A 15 14.48 21.07 -16.60
C ASN A 15 13.07 21.57 -16.91
N GLY A 16 12.04 20.75 -16.61
CA GLY A 16 10.66 21.09 -16.86
C GLY A 16 10.18 20.87 -18.30
N SER A 17 11.06 20.48 -19.22
CA SER A 17 10.70 20.24 -20.61
C SER A 17 9.94 18.92 -20.80
N ARG A 18 9.40 18.70 -22.00
CA ARG A 18 8.69 17.47 -22.38
C ARG A 18 9.61 16.41 -23.00
N ASP A 19 10.92 16.52 -22.80
CA ASP A 19 11.87 15.54 -23.30
C ASP A 19 11.60 14.16 -22.73
N TRP A 20 11.84 13.14 -23.53
CA TRP A 20 11.59 11.75 -23.13
C TRP A 20 12.37 11.34 -21.87
N SER A 21 13.60 11.85 -21.68
CA SER A 21 14.37 11.62 -20.47
C SER A 21 13.63 12.09 -19.23
N ASN A 22 13.07 13.28 -19.24
CA ASN A 22 12.27 13.82 -18.14
C ASN A 22 11.02 12.98 -17.92
N VAL A 23 10.34 12.57 -19.00
CA VAL A 23 9.13 11.73 -18.93
C VAL A 23 9.45 10.39 -18.26
N LYS A 24 10.55 9.75 -18.61
CA LYS A 24 10.98 8.49 -18.02
C LYS A 24 11.22 8.61 -16.52
N VAL A 25 11.93 9.64 -16.09
CA VAL A 25 12.20 9.89 -14.67
C VAL A 25 10.92 10.20 -13.90
N ARG A 26 10.06 11.04 -14.45
CA ARG A 26 8.77 11.39 -13.84
C ARG A 26 7.86 10.17 -13.73
N ALA A 27 7.78 9.34 -14.78
CA ALA A 27 6.98 8.13 -14.78
C ALA A 27 7.45 7.15 -13.72
N ALA A 28 8.76 6.95 -13.59
CA ALA A 28 9.34 6.08 -12.57
C ALA A 28 8.95 6.56 -11.16
N TYR A 29 9.08 7.86 -10.89
CA TYR A 29 8.72 8.44 -9.61
C TYR A 29 7.23 8.28 -9.31
N VAL A 30 6.37 8.64 -10.26
CA VAL A 30 4.90 8.55 -10.10
C VAL A 30 4.48 7.10 -9.81
N GLN A 31 4.97 6.15 -10.57
CA GLN A 31 4.62 4.73 -10.39
C GLN A 31 5.05 4.20 -9.03
N ALA A 32 6.21 4.60 -8.54
CA ALA A 32 6.71 4.16 -7.25
C ALA A 32 5.95 4.82 -6.07
N PHE A 33 5.66 6.12 -6.18
CA PHE A 33 5.09 6.90 -5.07
C PHE A 33 3.57 7.10 -5.15
N ARG A 34 2.91 6.62 -6.21
CA ARG A 34 1.46 6.75 -6.36
C ARG A 34 0.67 6.22 -5.16
N PRO A 35 1.03 5.10 -4.53
CA PRO A 35 0.33 4.62 -3.34
C PRO A 35 0.45 5.53 -2.11
N PHE A 36 1.46 6.41 -2.08
CA PHE A 36 1.74 7.29 -0.94
C PHE A 36 1.21 8.70 -1.11
N PHE A 37 1.03 9.16 -2.35
CA PHE A 37 0.64 10.52 -2.66
C PHE A 37 -0.58 10.55 -3.57
N THR A 38 -1.41 11.58 -3.41
CA THR A 38 -2.53 11.83 -4.33
C THR A 38 -2.01 12.36 -5.66
N LEU A 39 -2.87 12.32 -6.69
CA LEU A 39 -2.54 12.91 -8.00
C LEU A 39 -2.19 14.39 -7.90
N ASN A 40 -2.90 15.13 -7.05
CA ASN A 40 -2.65 16.55 -6.84
C ASN A 40 -1.29 16.81 -6.19
N GLU A 41 -0.92 15.99 -5.19
CA GLU A 41 0.37 16.10 -4.52
C GLU A 41 1.53 15.81 -5.47
N LEU A 42 1.42 14.75 -6.25
CA LEU A 42 2.41 14.41 -7.28
C LEU A 42 2.50 15.50 -8.35
N GLY A 43 1.37 16.03 -8.75
CA GLY A 43 1.33 17.14 -9.70
C GLY A 43 2.04 18.38 -9.19
N ARG A 44 1.87 18.72 -7.92
CA ARG A 44 2.58 19.86 -7.28
C ARG A 44 4.08 19.62 -7.22
N GLN A 45 4.49 18.43 -6.85
CA GLN A 45 5.91 18.08 -6.72
C GLN A 45 6.62 18.16 -8.09
N ILE A 46 5.99 17.63 -9.12
CA ILE A 46 6.54 17.58 -10.49
C ILE A 46 6.30 18.88 -11.25
N GLY A 47 5.27 19.65 -10.88
CA GLY A 47 4.88 20.86 -11.59
C GLY A 47 4.02 20.59 -12.82
N LYS A 48 3.19 19.54 -12.79
CA LYS A 48 2.29 19.14 -13.87
C LYS A 48 0.86 18.95 -13.34
N CYS A 49 -0.13 18.98 -14.25
CA CYS A 49 -1.52 18.76 -13.87
C CYS A 49 -1.78 17.26 -13.62
N HIS A 50 -2.88 16.96 -12.93
CA HIS A 50 -3.23 15.58 -12.57
C HIS A 50 -3.44 14.68 -13.79
N ALA A 51 -3.94 15.20 -14.91
CA ALA A 51 -4.10 14.40 -16.14
C ALA A 51 -2.76 13.92 -16.69
N THR A 52 -1.72 14.76 -16.61
CA THR A 52 -0.35 14.40 -16.98
C THR A 52 0.21 13.34 -16.02
N ILE A 53 -0.08 13.44 -14.74
CA ILE A 53 0.35 12.44 -13.73
C ILE A 53 -0.31 11.07 -14.01
N ILE A 54 -1.58 11.05 -14.39
CA ILE A 54 -2.26 9.82 -14.80
C ILE A 54 -1.55 9.16 -15.99
N HIS A 55 -1.13 9.98 -16.96
CA HIS A 55 -0.37 9.50 -18.11
C HIS A 55 0.97 8.88 -17.67
N TYR A 56 1.70 9.54 -16.79
CA TYR A 56 2.96 9.01 -16.26
C TYR A 56 2.77 7.71 -15.48
N GLU A 57 1.66 7.55 -14.78
CA GLU A 57 1.34 6.33 -14.05
C GLU A 57 1.20 5.10 -14.97
N LYS A 58 0.75 5.32 -16.20
CA LYS A 58 0.46 4.25 -17.16
C LYS A 58 1.59 3.93 -18.13
N ILE A 59 2.52 4.88 -18.32
CA ILE A 59 3.58 4.73 -19.33
C ILE A 59 4.71 3.84 -18.79
N VAL A 60 5.21 2.94 -19.63
CA VAL A 60 6.24 1.96 -19.24
C VAL A 60 7.34 1.93 -20.30
N PHE A 61 8.59 1.91 -19.86
CA PHE A 61 9.78 1.79 -20.70
C PHE A 61 10.63 0.59 -20.24
N PRO A 62 10.20 -0.65 -20.47
CA PRO A 62 10.80 -1.83 -19.82
C PRO A 62 12.26 -2.09 -20.18
N LYS A 63 12.71 -1.61 -21.34
CA LYS A 63 14.11 -1.79 -21.82
C LYS A 63 14.97 -0.55 -21.63
N ASP A 64 14.45 0.53 -21.08
CA ASP A 64 15.18 1.77 -20.90
C ASP A 64 15.92 1.77 -19.57
N GLN A 65 17.25 1.94 -19.63
CA GLN A 65 18.08 1.93 -18.42
C GLN A 65 17.76 3.09 -17.48
N LEU A 66 17.52 4.27 -18.03
CA LEU A 66 17.19 5.45 -17.22
C LEU A 66 15.90 5.23 -16.44
N TYR A 67 14.86 4.73 -17.10
CA TYR A 67 13.58 4.40 -16.47
C TYR A 67 13.74 3.29 -15.42
N VAL A 68 14.37 2.20 -15.77
CA VAL A 68 14.55 1.04 -14.88
C VAL A 68 15.39 1.41 -13.65
N SER A 69 16.50 2.12 -13.84
CA SER A 69 17.35 2.59 -12.74
C SER A 69 16.63 3.58 -11.85
N SER A 70 15.89 4.51 -12.44
CA SER A 70 15.10 5.50 -11.70
C SER A 70 13.98 4.83 -10.90
N LEU A 71 13.29 3.85 -11.48
CA LEU A 71 12.25 3.09 -10.79
C LEU A 71 12.82 2.30 -9.61
N LYS A 72 13.99 1.70 -9.79
CA LYS A 72 14.67 0.97 -8.71
C LYS A 72 15.01 1.89 -7.55
N ILE A 73 15.57 3.06 -7.81
CA ILE A 73 15.92 4.04 -6.79
C ILE A 73 14.66 4.59 -6.12
N ALA A 74 13.61 4.87 -6.89
CA ALA A 74 12.34 5.32 -6.35
C ALA A 74 11.72 4.29 -5.40
N ASN A 75 11.77 3.01 -5.75
CA ASN A 75 11.29 1.94 -4.88
C ASN A 75 12.12 1.81 -3.60
N GLN A 76 13.42 2.04 -3.65
CA GLN A 76 14.27 2.09 -2.46
C GLN A 76 13.90 3.27 -1.56
N MET A 77 13.71 4.46 -2.13
CA MET A 77 13.27 5.63 -1.39
C MET A 77 11.88 5.46 -0.78
N ARG A 78 11.01 4.76 -1.49
CA ARG A 78 9.67 4.42 -1.00
C ARG A 78 9.71 3.66 0.31
N GLY A 79 10.65 2.74 0.48
CA GLY A 79 10.85 2.02 1.74
C GLY A 79 11.34 2.90 2.89
N GLU A 80 11.97 4.04 2.59
CA GLU A 80 12.52 4.98 3.57
C GLU A 80 11.55 6.10 3.94
N VAL A 81 10.55 6.39 3.08
CA VAL A 81 9.57 7.45 3.31
C VAL A 81 8.50 6.97 4.29
N PRO A 82 8.24 7.70 5.39
CA PRO A 82 7.13 7.36 6.28
C PRO A 82 5.80 7.41 5.52
N GLU A 83 4.93 6.43 5.77
CA GLU A 83 3.62 6.43 5.15
C GLU A 83 2.82 7.68 5.55
N PRO A 84 2.03 8.28 4.63
CA PRO A 84 1.15 9.37 4.98
C PRO A 84 0.21 8.96 6.12
N VAL A 85 -0.07 9.89 7.03
CA VAL A 85 -0.89 9.64 8.23
C VAL A 85 -2.25 9.03 7.85
N GLN A 86 -2.85 9.45 6.75
CA GLN A 86 -4.13 8.90 6.27
C GLN A 86 -4.04 7.41 5.92
N ASN A 87 -2.98 7.00 5.23
CA ASN A 87 -2.77 5.59 4.89
C ASN A 87 -2.49 4.75 6.14
N GLN A 88 -1.75 5.29 7.11
CA GLN A 88 -1.52 4.64 8.40
C GLN A 88 -2.84 4.44 9.15
N LYS A 89 -3.71 5.44 9.19
CA LYS A 89 -5.04 5.32 9.80
C LYS A 89 -5.89 4.25 9.13
N GLN A 90 -5.90 4.20 7.79
CA GLN A 90 -6.65 3.19 7.06
C GLN A 90 -6.12 1.78 7.33
N LYS A 91 -4.81 1.58 7.38
CA LYS A 91 -4.21 0.29 7.72
C LYS A 91 -4.56 -0.14 9.14
N ILE A 92 -4.49 0.77 10.10
CA ILE A 92 -4.84 0.49 11.49
C ILE A 92 -6.30 0.11 11.59
N VAL A 93 -7.21 0.87 10.96
CA VAL A 93 -8.65 0.58 10.95
C VAL A 93 -8.94 -0.80 10.33
N THR A 94 -8.34 -1.11 9.19
CA THR A 94 -8.50 -2.40 8.52
C THR A 94 -8.01 -3.54 9.41
N SER A 95 -6.85 -3.39 10.04
CA SER A 95 -6.29 -4.39 10.96
C SER A 95 -7.18 -4.58 12.19
N LEU A 96 -7.72 -3.51 12.76
CA LEU A 96 -8.63 -3.57 13.90
C LEU A 96 -9.95 -4.26 13.53
N VAL A 97 -10.53 -3.94 12.38
CA VAL A 97 -11.75 -4.59 11.89
C VAL A 97 -11.54 -6.08 11.69
N ASN A 98 -10.43 -6.50 11.09
CA ASN A 98 -10.09 -7.90 10.90
C ASN A 98 -9.87 -8.61 12.24
N TYR A 99 -9.22 -7.95 13.20
CA TYR A 99 -8.99 -8.50 14.52
C TYR A 99 -10.30 -8.71 15.28
N ASP A 100 -11.19 -7.72 15.29
CA ASP A 100 -12.51 -7.83 15.91
C ASP A 100 -13.35 -8.95 15.29
N TYR A 101 -13.31 -9.08 13.97
CA TYR A 101 -13.98 -10.17 13.26
C TYR A 101 -13.45 -11.54 13.69
N LEU A 102 -12.13 -11.71 13.77
CA LEU A 102 -11.51 -12.95 14.19
C LEU A 102 -11.86 -13.27 15.65
N LEU A 103 -11.84 -12.29 16.55
CA LEU A 103 -12.26 -12.46 17.94
C LEU A 103 -13.72 -12.92 18.05
N GLU A 104 -14.60 -12.32 17.26
CA GLU A 104 -16.02 -12.71 17.24
C GLU A 104 -16.18 -14.16 16.76
N GLN A 105 -15.49 -14.55 15.69
CA GLN A 105 -15.52 -15.93 15.19
C GLN A 105 -14.97 -16.92 16.21
N ASN A 106 -13.86 -16.61 16.86
CA ASN A 106 -13.29 -17.43 17.90
C ASN A 106 -14.22 -17.56 19.11
N GLY A 107 -14.88 -16.49 19.51
CA GLY A 107 -15.87 -16.50 20.58
C GLY A 107 -17.05 -17.41 20.27
N LYS A 108 -17.58 -17.37 19.05
CA LYS A 108 -18.64 -18.27 18.61
C LYS A 108 -18.23 -19.72 18.61
N LEU A 109 -17.04 -20.04 18.13
CA LEU A 109 -16.50 -21.41 18.13
C LEU A 109 -16.31 -21.94 19.55
N VAL A 110 -15.77 -21.16 20.47
CA VAL A 110 -15.62 -21.54 21.88
C VAL A 110 -16.96 -21.82 22.52
N ASN A 111 -17.97 -20.97 22.27
CA ASN A 111 -19.32 -21.18 22.79
C ASN A 111 -19.96 -22.46 22.23
N GLN A 112 -19.80 -22.76 20.95
CA GLN A 112 -20.28 -23.99 20.33
C GLN A 112 -19.63 -25.23 20.94
N VAL A 113 -18.33 -25.19 21.20
CA VAL A 113 -17.60 -26.29 21.85
C VAL A 113 -18.13 -26.50 23.27
N LYS A 114 -18.34 -25.44 24.03
CA LYS A 114 -18.90 -25.53 25.39
C LYS A 114 -20.30 -26.13 25.39
N GLU A 115 -21.16 -25.73 24.45
CA GLU A 115 -22.52 -26.30 24.28
C GLU A 115 -22.45 -27.79 23.99
N LEU A 116 -21.58 -28.19 23.05
CA LEU A 116 -21.42 -29.61 22.69
C LEU A 116 -20.89 -30.43 23.87
N GLU A 117 -19.96 -29.91 24.63
CA GLU A 117 -19.43 -30.54 25.83
C GLU A 117 -20.52 -30.71 26.89
N SER A 118 -21.36 -29.72 27.13
CA SER A 118 -22.49 -29.77 28.04
C SER A 118 -23.52 -30.81 27.60
N LYS A 119 -23.83 -30.87 26.32
CA LYS A 119 -24.75 -31.88 25.76
C LYS A 119 -24.18 -33.29 25.93
N LEU A 120 -22.91 -33.47 25.67
CA LEU A 120 -22.21 -34.75 25.88
C LEU A 120 -22.24 -35.18 27.33
N ALA A 121 -21.96 -34.28 28.26
CA ALA A 121 -22.03 -34.57 29.68
C ALA A 121 -23.46 -35.00 30.12
N THR A 122 -24.47 -34.28 29.64
CA THR A 122 -25.86 -34.60 29.91
C THR A 122 -26.26 -35.99 29.38
N LEU A 123 -25.82 -36.31 28.14
CA LEU A 123 -26.08 -37.62 27.55
C LEU A 123 -25.36 -38.73 28.28
N LYS A 124 -24.13 -38.52 28.73
CA LYS A 124 -23.39 -39.49 29.53
C LYS A 124 -24.09 -39.73 30.87
N GLU A 125 -24.51 -38.71 31.56
CA GLU A 125 -25.31 -38.83 32.79
C GLU A 125 -26.58 -39.61 32.57
N PHE A 126 -27.30 -39.32 31.49
CA PHE A 126 -28.53 -40.04 31.15
C PHE A 126 -28.27 -41.53 30.91
N VAL A 127 -27.24 -41.87 30.14
CA VAL A 127 -26.87 -43.25 29.85
C VAL A 127 -26.38 -43.97 31.13
N ASN A 128 -25.61 -43.30 31.97
CA ASN A 128 -25.12 -43.87 33.21
C ASN A 128 -26.20 -43.98 34.28
N GLY A 129 -27.25 -43.21 34.20
CA GLY A 129 -28.35 -43.24 35.11
C GLY A 129 -29.41 -44.31 34.83
N ILE A 130 -29.25 -45.02 33.70
CA ILE A 130 -30.09 -46.12 33.31
C ILE A 130 -29.48 -47.42 33.88
#